data_5b034f00f8e85aa2f502cc529fd36621
#
_entry.id   5b034f00f8e85aa2f502cc529fd36621
#
_cell.length_a   1.000
_cell.length_b   1.000
_cell.length_c   1.000
_cell.angle_alpha   90.00
_cell.angle_beta   90.00
_cell.angle_gamma   90.00
#
_symmetry.space_group_name_H-M   'P 1'
#
loop_
_entity.id
_entity.type
_entity.pdbx_description
1 polymer ?
#
loop_
_entity_poly.entity_id
_entity_poly.type
_entity_poly.pdbx_seq_one_letter_code
_entity_poly.pdbx_strand_id
1 'polypeptide(L)'
;AVFFLEDFQMVTIDMEKTGKRIKEIRKRSGMTIRQVQEACGISAAAVCKWQNGQAMPTLDNLIILADLWDVKMDDLIVRQVS
;
A
#
# COMPACT_ATOMS: atom_id res chain seq x y z
N ALA A 1 18.66 2.26 18.62
CA ALA A 1 18.96 3.64 18.27
C ALA A 1 18.51 4.57 19.39
N VAL A 2 19.30 5.61 19.62
CA VAL A 2 18.97 6.61 20.62
C VAL A 2 18.48 7.85 19.89
N PHE A 3 17.31 8.36 20.31
CA PHE A 3 16.74 9.57 19.74
C PHE A 3 16.79 10.70 20.77
N PHE A 4 17.22 11.86 20.34
CA PHE A 4 17.05 13.10 21.10
C PHE A 4 15.78 13.78 20.61
N LEU A 5 15.10 14.53 21.47
CA LEU A 5 13.84 15.18 21.10
C LEU A 5 13.99 16.10 19.88
N GLU A 6 15.10 16.85 19.81
CA GLU A 6 15.35 17.76 18.71
C GLU A 6 15.65 17.03 17.40
N ASP A 7 16.04 15.76 17.47
CA ASP A 7 16.32 14.95 16.28
C ASP A 7 15.16 14.07 15.88
N PHE A 8 14.08 14.09 16.65
CA PHE A 8 12.92 13.24 16.38
C PHE A 8 12.21 13.69 15.10
N GLN A 9 12.04 12.76 14.19
CA GLN A 9 11.28 12.97 12.98
C GLN A 9 10.11 12.00 12.97
N MET A 10 8.92 12.51 12.69
CA MET A 10 7.74 11.67 12.57
C MET A 10 7.71 11.03 11.19
N VAL A 11 7.70 9.71 11.18
CA VAL A 11 7.58 8.94 9.95
C VAL A 11 6.17 8.37 9.89
N THR A 12 5.47 8.69 8.82
CA THR A 12 4.11 8.21 8.59
C THR A 12 4.00 7.64 7.19
N ILE A 13 2.85 7.08 6.87
CA ILE A 13 2.56 6.59 5.53
C ILE A 13 2.05 7.76 4.68
N ASP A 14 2.65 7.93 3.51
CA ASP A 14 2.10 8.81 2.49
C ASP A 14 1.00 8.03 1.78
N MET A 15 -0.24 8.28 2.17
CA MET A 15 -1.37 7.50 1.68
C MET A 15 -1.62 7.70 0.20
N GLU A 16 -1.47 8.93 -0.28
CA GLU A 16 -1.69 9.22 -1.69
C GLU A 16 -0.66 8.51 -2.58
N LYS A 17 0.62 8.64 -2.23
CA LYS A 17 1.69 8.00 -3.01
C LYS A 17 1.67 6.49 -2.88
N THR A 18 1.31 5.97 -1.73
CA THR A 18 1.14 4.53 -1.53
C THR A 18 0.01 4.00 -2.41
N GLY A 19 -1.11 4.71 -2.46
CA GLY A 19 -2.22 4.35 -3.33
C GLY A 19 -1.84 4.33 -4.80
N LYS A 20 -1.11 5.34 -5.25
CA LYS A 20 -0.59 5.38 -6.62
C LYS A 20 0.33 4.21 -6.91
N ARG A 21 1.19 3.86 -5.97
CA ARG A 21 2.11 2.73 -6.12
C ARG A 21 1.36 1.40 -6.25
N ILE A 22 0.36 1.19 -5.41
CA ILE A 22 -0.48 -0.01 -5.49
C ILE A 22 -1.12 -0.11 -6.88
N LYS A 23 -1.67 0.99 -7.38
CA LYS A 23 -2.27 1.03 -8.71
C LYS A 23 -1.25 0.75 -9.81
N GLU A 24 -0.07 1.34 -9.73
CA GLU A 24 0.99 1.14 -10.72
C GLU A 24 1.46 -0.31 -10.77
N ILE A 25 1.69 -0.92 -9.62
CA ILE A 25 2.14 -2.31 -9.55
C ILE A 25 1.04 -3.23 -10.06
N ARG A 26 -0.21 -2.98 -9.68
CA ARG A 26 -1.34 -3.74 -10.21
C ARG A 26 -1.37 -3.71 -11.73
N LYS A 27 -1.29 -2.52 -12.32
CA LYS A 27 -1.32 -2.36 -13.77
C LYS A 27 -0.12 -3.02 -14.45
N ARG A 28 1.07 -2.85 -13.86
CA ARG A 28 2.29 -3.47 -14.37
C ARG A 28 2.20 -4.99 -14.36
N SER A 29 1.52 -5.53 -13.35
CA SER A 29 1.30 -6.98 -13.22
C SER A 29 0.19 -7.50 -14.13
N GLY A 30 -0.49 -6.62 -14.86
CA GLY A 30 -1.57 -7.00 -15.76
C GLY A 30 -2.85 -7.41 -15.05
N MET A 31 -3.01 -7.06 -13.77
CA MET A 31 -4.18 -7.45 -12.98
C MET A 31 -5.27 -6.40 -13.01
N THR A 32 -6.49 -6.87 -13.07
CA THR A 32 -7.68 -6.03 -12.96
C THR A 32 -8.01 -5.78 -11.49
N ILE A 33 -8.82 -4.75 -11.22
CA ILE A 33 -9.35 -4.52 -9.88
C ILE A 33 -10.10 -5.75 -9.37
N ARG A 34 -10.86 -6.41 -10.25
CA ARG A 34 -11.61 -7.61 -9.89
C ARG A 34 -10.70 -8.74 -9.41
N GLN A 35 -9.56 -8.93 -10.06
CA GLN A 35 -8.61 -9.97 -9.66
C GLN A 35 -8.01 -9.67 -8.27
N VAL A 36 -7.70 -8.42 -7.99
CA VAL A 36 -7.23 -8.01 -6.67
C VAL A 36 -8.33 -8.21 -5.62
N GLN A 37 -9.55 -7.82 -5.96
CA GLN A 37 -10.73 -8.01 -5.13
C GLN A 37 -10.90 -9.47 -4.74
N GLU A 38 -10.81 -10.36 -5.69
CA GLU A 38 -10.93 -11.80 -5.46
C GLU A 38 -9.79 -12.34 -4.60
N ALA A 39 -8.56 -11.90 -4.87
CA ALA A 39 -7.40 -12.35 -4.12
C ALA A 39 -7.45 -11.92 -2.65
N CYS A 40 -7.93 -10.73 -2.38
CA CYS A 40 -7.98 -10.16 -1.02
C CYS A 40 -9.31 -10.42 -0.30
N GLY A 41 -10.33 -10.88 -1.00
CA GLY A 41 -11.65 -11.12 -0.41
C GLY A 41 -12.35 -9.84 0.05
N ILE A 42 -12.24 -8.77 -0.72
CA ILE A 42 -12.79 -7.45 -0.38
C ILE A 42 -13.65 -6.92 -1.53
N SER A 43 -14.28 -5.78 -1.32
CA SER A 43 -15.08 -5.14 -2.36
C SER A 43 -14.21 -4.36 -3.35
N ALA A 44 -14.74 -4.14 -4.56
CA ALA A 44 -14.09 -3.28 -5.54
C ALA A 44 -13.93 -1.86 -5.01
N ALA A 45 -14.91 -1.38 -4.25
CA ALA A 45 -14.84 -0.05 -3.62
C ALA A 45 -13.64 0.07 -2.68
N ALA A 46 -13.33 -0.99 -1.93
CA ALA A 46 -12.16 -1.01 -1.04
C ALA A 46 -10.86 -0.88 -1.83
N VAL A 47 -10.72 -1.61 -2.93
CA VAL A 47 -9.53 -1.51 -3.78
C VAL A 47 -9.38 -0.08 -4.33
N CYS A 48 -10.48 0.51 -4.78
CA CYS A 48 -10.47 1.89 -5.28
C CYS A 48 -10.05 2.89 -4.20
N LYS A 49 -10.52 2.69 -2.96
CA LYS A 49 -10.10 3.55 -1.83
C LYS A 49 -8.61 3.45 -1.57
N TRP A 50 -8.04 2.25 -1.68
CA TRP A 50 -6.57 2.09 -1.56
C TRP A 50 -5.85 2.92 -2.61
N GLN A 51 -6.25 2.78 -3.86
CA GLN A 51 -5.62 3.46 -4.99
C GLN A 51 -5.75 4.98 -4.92
N ASN A 52 -6.82 5.47 -4.31
CA ASN A 52 -7.08 6.90 -4.16
C ASN A 52 -6.48 7.48 -2.88
N GLY A 53 -5.84 6.67 -2.05
CA GLY A 53 -5.25 7.13 -0.80
C GLY A 53 -6.26 7.41 0.30
N GLN A 54 -7.49 6.92 0.16
CA GLN A 54 -8.55 7.11 1.14
C GLN A 54 -8.54 6.07 2.26
N ALA A 55 -7.94 4.93 2.01
CA ALA A 55 -7.80 3.85 2.97
C ALA A 55 -6.54 3.06 2.67
N MET A 56 -6.06 2.31 3.65
CA MET A 56 -4.92 1.43 3.49
C MET A 56 -5.35 -0.02 3.58
N PRO A 57 -4.70 -0.92 2.83
CA PRO A 57 -4.89 -2.34 3.04
C PRO A 57 -4.51 -2.72 4.47
N THR A 58 -5.18 -3.73 5.01
CA THR A 58 -4.74 -4.33 6.26
C THR A 58 -3.39 -5.02 6.06
N LEU A 59 -2.69 -5.35 7.15
CA LEU A 59 -1.45 -6.11 7.05
C LEU A 59 -1.64 -7.42 6.31
N ASP A 60 -2.73 -8.12 6.57
CA ASP A 60 -3.03 -9.36 5.89
C ASP A 60 -3.15 -9.15 4.38
N ASN A 61 -3.85 -8.11 3.97
CA ASN A 61 -3.99 -7.80 2.55
C ASN A 61 -2.68 -7.34 1.92
N LEU A 62 -1.84 -6.60 2.66
CA LEU A 62 -0.51 -6.23 2.17
C LEU A 62 0.35 -7.46 1.92
N ILE A 63 0.29 -8.46 2.79
CA ILE A 63 1.01 -9.72 2.61
C ILE A 63 0.52 -10.43 1.34
N ILE A 64 -0.80 -10.49 1.15
CA ILE A 64 -1.39 -11.10 -0.04
C ILE A 64 -0.92 -10.37 -1.30
N LEU A 65 -0.97 -9.04 -1.31
CA LEU A 65 -0.55 -8.25 -2.46
C LEU A 65 0.94 -8.42 -2.75
N ALA A 66 1.78 -8.43 -1.73
CA ALA A 66 3.21 -8.61 -1.88
C ALA A 66 3.53 -9.97 -2.52
N ASP A 67 2.87 -11.02 -2.05
CA ASP A 67 3.03 -12.35 -2.61
C ASP A 67 2.49 -12.43 -4.04
N LEU A 68 1.32 -11.87 -4.27
CA LEU A 68 0.65 -11.89 -5.57
C LEU A 68 1.48 -11.20 -6.66
N TRP A 69 2.14 -10.10 -6.32
CA TRP A 69 2.91 -9.29 -7.26
C TRP A 69 4.41 -9.53 -7.20
N ASP A 70 4.85 -10.47 -6.35
CA ASP A 70 6.27 -10.80 -6.15
C ASP A 70 7.10 -9.57 -5.81
N VAL A 71 6.62 -8.79 -4.86
CA VAL A 71 7.31 -7.62 -4.32
C VAL A 71 7.35 -7.71 -2.81
N LYS A 72 8.19 -6.90 -2.20
CA LYS A 72 8.24 -6.79 -0.74
C LYS A 72 7.13 -5.87 -0.24
N MET A 73 6.66 -6.08 0.99
CA MET A 73 5.69 -5.17 1.58
C MET A 73 6.20 -3.73 1.60
N ASP A 74 7.48 -3.53 1.87
CA ASP A 74 8.10 -2.20 1.86
C ASP A 74 8.01 -1.53 0.49
N ASP A 75 7.97 -2.31 -0.59
CA ASP A 75 7.86 -1.76 -1.93
C ASP A 75 6.46 -1.20 -2.22
N LEU A 76 5.48 -1.61 -1.43
CA LEU A 76 4.09 -1.14 -1.58
C LEU A 76 3.81 0.15 -0.82
N ILE A 77 4.62 0.46 0.17
CA ILE A 77 4.36 1.56 1.10
C ILE A 77 5.35 2.69 0.84
N VAL A 78 4.82 3.90 0.68
CA VAL A 78 5.64 5.11 0.57
C VAL A 78 5.60 5.82 1.92
N ARG A 79 6.76 6.10 2.48
CA ARG A 79 6.89 6.79 3.75
C ARG A 79 6.95 8.29 3.55
N GLN A 80 6.44 9.00 4.51
CA GLN A 80 6.50 10.45 4.58
C GLN A 80 7.20 10.83 5.88
N VAL A 81 8.16 11.73 5.79
CA VAL A 81 8.90 12.25 6.94
C VAL A 81 8.56 13.72 7.10
N SER A 82 8.13 14.09 8.30
CA SER A 82 7.78 15.47 8.62
C SER A 82 8.70 16.05 9.68
#